data_2f62cbcfb8edb8bfe7ca4c17357dfbc8
#
_entry.id   2f62cbcfb8edb8bfe7ca4c17357dfbc8
#
_cell.length_a   1.000
_cell.length_b   1.000
_cell.length_c   1.000
_cell.angle_alpha   90.00
_cell.angle_beta   90.00
_cell.angle_gamma   90.00
#
_symmetry.space_group_name_H-M   'P 1'
#
loop_
_entity.id
_entity.type
_entity.pdbx_description
1 polymer ?
#
loop_
_entity_poly.entity_id
_entity_poly.type
_entity_poly.pdbx_seq_one_letter_code
_entity_poly.pdbx_strand_id
1 'polypeptide(L)'
;MKLPRGSWFFAALPVLFCSLALTDAWSQEKVRLSHSALEGSNAVWYVAQQQGFYKKNGLNADLLFIPSTTTSVTSLVAGDVHMANASGGGVASAVTAGADLVLVACYLNSLPYELIVQESIKSAEDLKGKSVGISRIGSASDVAARALIRGLGLEPDKQVLIMQVGGPTERAASFRTGRIAGFPAPPGVIHLTQGMPFKILIGTADFNKRFDFPYICATTTRSYLSRRRETVKKVVMAHIEATHFFKTRKEESKKIISKYSRITNEAYLEDAYSAAAKLYDRVPLVTRAGVEIQIKEAVGRKPGAQLRFEDMVDDSIVRELDKSGFIDKVYTQ
;
A
#
# COMPACT_ATOMS: atom_id res chain seq x y z
N MET A 1 32.56 42.08 -87.01
CA MET A 1 32.63 42.25 -85.56
C MET A 1 31.56 41.31 -84.92
N LYS A 2 31.96 40.09 -84.42
CA LYS A 2 31.05 39.08 -83.94
C LYS A 2 31.09 39.05 -82.40
N LEU A 3 29.95 39.18 -81.74
CA LEU A 3 29.78 39.02 -80.32
C LEU A 3 29.54 37.55 -79.97
N PRO A 4 30.13 37.02 -78.92
CA PRO A 4 29.89 35.61 -78.50
C PRO A 4 28.62 35.41 -77.67
N ARG A 5 27.94 34.32 -77.89
CA ARG A 5 26.79 33.84 -77.18
C ARG A 5 27.24 33.29 -75.84
N GLY A 6 26.77 33.87 -74.76
CA GLY A 6 26.93 33.33 -73.42
C GLY A 6 25.91 32.21 -73.16
N SER A 7 26.39 31.03 -72.77
CA SER A 7 25.60 29.85 -72.28
C SER A 7 25.28 30.02 -70.81
N TRP A 8 24.01 30.04 -70.50
CA TRP A 8 23.50 30.01 -69.09
C TRP A 8 23.42 28.55 -68.58
N PHE A 9 24.32 28.25 -67.68
CA PHE A 9 24.18 26.98 -66.90
C PHE A 9 23.21 27.21 -65.75
N PHE A 10 22.05 26.57 -65.81
CA PHE A 10 21.18 26.45 -64.69
C PHE A 10 21.72 25.32 -63.73
N ALA A 11 22.26 25.73 -62.60
CA ALA A 11 22.62 24.81 -61.53
C ALA A 11 21.35 24.49 -60.76
N ALA A 12 20.85 23.26 -60.93
CA ALA A 12 19.77 22.71 -60.10
C ALA A 12 20.31 22.37 -58.70
N LEU A 13 19.90 23.12 -57.70
CA LEU A 13 20.15 22.80 -56.28
C LEU A 13 19.23 21.68 -55.86
N PRO A 14 19.73 20.52 -55.34
CA PRO A 14 18.88 19.52 -54.77
C PRO A 14 18.34 20.02 -53.41
N VAL A 15 17.02 20.22 -53.30
CA VAL A 15 16.34 20.48 -52.07
C VAL A 15 16.32 19.17 -51.28
N LEU A 16 17.21 19.09 -50.29
CA LEU A 16 17.26 17.97 -49.33
C LEU A 16 16.02 18.07 -48.40
N PHE A 17 14.99 17.30 -48.68
CA PHE A 17 13.84 17.16 -47.80
C PHE A 17 14.30 16.38 -46.55
N CYS A 18 14.71 17.12 -45.50
CA CYS A 18 14.97 16.57 -44.20
C CYS A 18 13.61 16.24 -43.57
N SER A 19 13.14 15.02 -43.76
CA SER A 19 11.98 14.49 -43.01
C SER A 19 12.35 14.43 -41.53
N LEU A 20 12.00 15.47 -40.79
CA LEU A 20 11.95 15.47 -39.36
C LEU A 20 10.91 14.41 -38.94
N ALA A 21 11.39 13.20 -38.67
CA ALA A 21 10.65 12.23 -37.91
C ALA A 21 10.40 12.86 -36.54
N LEU A 22 9.22 13.44 -36.36
CA LEU A 22 8.68 13.77 -35.04
C LEU A 22 8.54 12.44 -34.29
N THR A 23 9.61 12.03 -33.63
CA THR A 23 9.47 11.06 -32.55
C THR A 23 8.60 11.76 -31.52
N ASP A 24 7.32 11.38 -31.47
CA ASP A 24 6.47 11.64 -30.31
C ASP A 24 7.19 11.07 -29.09
N ALA A 25 8.03 11.88 -28.49
CA ALA A 25 8.53 11.64 -27.15
C ALA A 25 7.29 11.69 -26.25
N TRP A 26 6.64 10.55 -26.07
CA TRP A 26 5.56 10.41 -25.11
C TRP A 26 6.10 10.87 -23.76
N SER A 27 5.81 12.12 -23.43
CA SER A 27 6.13 12.66 -22.12
C SER A 27 5.43 11.80 -21.09
N GLN A 28 6.22 11.03 -20.33
CA GLN A 28 5.68 10.18 -19.27
C GLN A 28 4.90 11.05 -18.31
N GLU A 29 3.67 10.66 -18.01
CA GLU A 29 2.79 11.38 -17.11
C GLU A 29 3.35 11.34 -15.68
N LYS A 30 3.61 12.52 -15.11
CA LYS A 30 4.11 12.63 -13.73
C LYS A 30 3.00 12.28 -12.74
N VAL A 31 3.29 11.34 -11.85
CA VAL A 31 2.40 10.96 -10.77
C VAL A 31 3.15 10.83 -9.45
N ARG A 32 2.66 11.48 -8.39
CA ARG A 32 3.19 11.35 -7.04
C ARG A 32 2.39 10.28 -6.29
N LEU A 33 3.10 9.29 -5.79
CA LEU A 33 2.54 8.14 -5.10
C LEU A 33 3.12 8.04 -3.70
N SER A 34 2.41 7.43 -2.76
CA SER A 34 2.99 7.12 -1.45
C SER A 34 2.66 5.71 -0.98
N HIS A 35 3.61 5.14 -0.22
CA HIS A 35 3.41 3.93 0.55
C HIS A 35 3.67 4.18 2.04
N SER A 36 3.00 3.42 2.90
CA SER A 36 2.87 3.75 4.34
C SER A 36 3.77 2.94 5.27
N ALA A 37 4.45 1.92 4.76
CA ALA A 37 5.39 1.09 5.52
C ALA A 37 6.44 0.45 4.61
N LEU A 38 7.56 0.02 5.19
CA LEU A 38 8.71 -0.60 4.49
C LEU A 38 8.76 -2.12 4.72
N GLU A 39 7.65 -2.74 5.01
CA GLU A 39 7.50 -4.18 5.23
C GLU A 39 7.05 -4.92 3.96
N GLY A 40 7.16 -6.24 3.94
CA GLY A 40 6.81 -7.09 2.78
C GLY A 40 5.38 -6.89 2.27
N SER A 41 4.42 -6.62 3.17
CA SER A 41 3.02 -6.34 2.79
C SER A 41 2.84 -5.10 1.91
N ASN A 42 3.76 -4.13 1.98
CA ASN A 42 3.74 -2.91 1.16
C ASN A 42 4.56 -3.06 -0.13
N ALA A 43 5.16 -4.23 -0.38
CA ALA A 43 6.15 -4.43 -1.43
C ALA A 43 5.62 -4.12 -2.83
N VAL A 44 4.34 -4.30 -3.11
CA VAL A 44 3.75 -4.00 -4.43
C VAL A 44 4.09 -2.60 -4.93
N TRP A 45 4.13 -1.60 -4.04
CA TRP A 45 4.43 -0.21 -4.39
C TRP A 45 5.88 -0.02 -4.82
N TYR A 46 6.82 -0.48 -4.01
CA TYR A 46 8.24 -0.27 -4.31
C TYR A 46 8.82 -1.35 -5.26
N VAL A 47 8.18 -2.50 -5.40
CA VAL A 47 8.47 -3.45 -6.50
C VAL A 47 8.09 -2.84 -7.85
N ALA A 48 6.90 -2.21 -7.95
CA ALA A 48 6.50 -1.52 -9.18
C ALA A 48 7.50 -0.44 -9.58
N GLN A 49 8.05 0.32 -8.62
CA GLN A 49 9.10 1.31 -8.84
C GLN A 49 10.41 0.66 -9.25
N GLN A 50 10.88 -0.34 -8.48
CA GLN A 50 12.20 -0.96 -8.67
C GLN A 50 12.29 -1.74 -9.98
N GLN A 51 11.21 -2.40 -10.39
CA GLN A 51 11.14 -3.19 -11.63
C GLN A 51 10.70 -2.36 -12.86
N GLY A 52 10.47 -1.06 -12.66
CA GLY A 52 10.11 -0.16 -13.75
C GLY A 52 8.70 -0.35 -14.30
N PHE A 53 7.79 -1.01 -13.56
CA PHE A 53 6.42 -1.23 -14.04
C PHE A 53 5.64 0.08 -14.20
N TYR A 54 5.89 1.10 -13.39
CA TYR A 54 5.31 2.42 -13.63
C TYR A 54 5.77 2.98 -14.98
N LYS A 55 7.09 2.95 -15.25
CA LYS A 55 7.66 3.42 -16.52
C LYS A 55 7.14 2.63 -17.72
N LYS A 56 7.04 1.29 -17.59
CA LYS A 56 6.46 0.39 -18.60
C LYS A 56 5.04 0.80 -18.98
N ASN A 57 4.26 1.27 -18.00
CA ASN A 57 2.90 1.76 -18.18
C ASN A 57 2.82 3.26 -18.52
N GLY A 58 3.93 3.90 -18.91
CA GLY A 58 3.97 5.29 -19.37
C GLY A 58 3.90 6.34 -18.26
N LEU A 59 4.23 5.94 -17.02
CA LEU A 59 4.23 6.85 -15.85
C LEU A 59 5.65 7.22 -15.43
N ASN A 60 5.87 8.50 -15.13
CA ASN A 60 7.00 8.98 -14.35
C ASN A 60 6.56 9.12 -12.91
N ALA A 61 6.70 8.03 -12.15
CA ALA A 61 6.22 7.94 -10.78
C ALA A 61 7.29 8.44 -9.79
N ASP A 62 6.88 9.36 -8.93
CA ASP A 62 7.63 9.80 -7.75
C ASP A 62 6.99 9.08 -6.54
N LEU A 63 7.68 8.05 -6.02
CA LEU A 63 7.19 7.21 -4.94
C LEU A 63 7.78 7.64 -3.60
N LEU A 64 6.94 8.17 -2.73
CA LEU A 64 7.29 8.69 -1.41
C LEU A 64 6.98 7.68 -0.29
N PHE A 65 7.89 7.54 0.66
CA PHE A 65 7.59 6.86 1.92
C PHE A 65 6.98 7.89 2.90
N ILE A 66 5.70 7.71 3.23
CA ILE A 66 4.97 8.52 4.22
C ILE A 66 4.48 7.57 5.32
N PRO A 67 5.16 7.52 6.48
CA PRO A 67 4.87 6.52 7.50
C PRO A 67 3.46 6.67 8.08
N SER A 68 2.79 5.53 8.23
CA SER A 68 1.40 5.40 8.67
C SER A 68 0.34 5.76 7.62
N THR A 69 -0.67 4.90 7.53
CA THR A 69 -1.86 5.12 6.69
C THR A 69 -2.52 6.46 6.95
N THR A 70 -2.64 6.86 8.21
CA THR A 70 -3.29 8.13 8.60
C THR A 70 -2.56 9.33 8.01
N THR A 71 -1.22 9.34 8.07
CA THR A 71 -0.40 10.43 7.48
C THR A 71 -0.47 10.41 5.95
N SER A 72 -0.44 9.22 5.32
CA SER A 72 -0.63 9.08 3.86
C SER A 72 -1.99 9.61 3.40
N VAL A 73 -3.05 9.35 4.16
CA VAL A 73 -4.40 9.89 3.89
C VAL A 73 -4.42 11.42 4.00
N THR A 74 -3.76 11.99 5.01
CA THR A 74 -3.65 13.46 5.16
C THR A 74 -2.95 14.07 3.95
N SER A 75 -1.81 13.51 3.50
CA SER A 75 -1.08 13.99 2.33
C SER A 75 -1.89 13.86 1.03
N LEU A 76 -2.74 12.82 0.93
CA LEU A 76 -3.63 12.64 -0.22
C LEU A 76 -4.74 13.70 -0.25
N VAL A 77 -5.35 13.99 0.92
CA VAL A 77 -6.37 15.05 1.06
C VAL A 77 -5.80 16.43 0.78
N ALA A 78 -4.56 16.68 1.20
CA ALA A 78 -3.84 17.92 0.93
C ALA A 78 -3.42 18.10 -0.55
N GLY A 79 -3.45 17.00 -1.35
CA GLY A 79 -2.98 17.01 -2.74
C GLY A 79 -1.45 16.91 -2.89
N ASP A 80 -0.73 16.60 -1.82
CA ASP A 80 0.72 16.38 -1.86
C ASP A 80 1.07 15.13 -2.67
N VAL A 81 0.21 14.12 -2.64
CA VAL A 81 0.28 12.93 -3.48
C VAL A 81 -1.04 12.70 -4.23
N HIS A 82 -0.98 12.02 -5.36
CA HIS A 82 -2.15 11.76 -6.20
C HIS A 82 -2.82 10.42 -5.87
N MET A 83 -2.01 9.44 -5.45
CA MET A 83 -2.48 8.14 -4.97
C MET A 83 -1.61 7.69 -3.79
N ALA A 84 -2.22 6.97 -2.88
CA ALA A 84 -1.55 6.51 -1.67
C ALA A 84 -1.92 5.06 -1.34
N ASN A 85 -1.00 4.33 -0.68
CA ASN A 85 -1.41 3.16 0.08
C ASN A 85 -2.16 3.61 1.32
N ALA A 86 -3.43 3.25 1.42
CA ALA A 86 -4.22 3.47 2.60
C ALA A 86 -5.06 2.24 2.95
N SER A 87 -5.20 1.94 4.23
CA SER A 87 -6.08 0.88 4.70
C SER A 87 -7.52 1.37 4.79
N GLY A 88 -8.47 0.43 4.67
CA GLY A 88 -9.90 0.73 4.74
C GLY A 88 -10.31 1.49 6.00
N GLY A 89 -9.71 1.19 7.15
CA GLY A 89 -9.99 1.91 8.41
C GLY A 89 -9.59 3.39 8.36
N GLY A 90 -8.41 3.69 7.78
CA GLY A 90 -7.95 5.06 7.60
C GLY A 90 -8.84 5.84 6.62
N VAL A 91 -9.23 5.20 5.51
CA VAL A 91 -10.13 5.79 4.51
C VAL A 91 -11.53 5.99 5.09
N ALA A 92 -12.10 4.99 5.79
CA ALA A 92 -13.41 5.11 6.42
C ALA A 92 -13.47 6.28 7.41
N SER A 93 -12.45 6.43 8.25
CA SER A 93 -12.34 7.54 9.20
C SER A 93 -12.30 8.90 8.49
N ALA A 94 -11.52 9.02 7.41
CA ALA A 94 -11.38 10.27 6.65
C ALA A 94 -12.66 10.61 5.88
N VAL A 95 -13.29 9.63 5.20
CA VAL A 95 -14.54 9.85 4.46
C VAL A 95 -15.68 10.21 5.42
N THR A 96 -15.76 9.56 6.58
CA THR A 96 -16.71 9.94 7.65
C THR A 96 -16.47 11.38 8.13
N ALA A 97 -15.24 11.87 8.06
CA ALA A 97 -14.91 13.27 8.37
C ALA A 97 -15.17 14.23 7.20
N GLY A 98 -15.60 13.74 6.05
CA GLY A 98 -15.94 14.53 4.84
C GLY A 98 -14.85 14.57 3.76
N ALA A 99 -13.82 13.72 3.85
CA ALA A 99 -12.79 13.66 2.82
C ALA A 99 -13.32 12.99 1.53
N ASP A 100 -12.92 13.53 0.37
CA ASP A 100 -13.26 13.00 -0.96
C ASP A 100 -12.32 11.85 -1.37
N LEU A 101 -12.37 10.73 -0.66
CA LEU A 101 -11.48 9.59 -0.89
C LEU A 101 -12.21 8.36 -1.39
N VAL A 102 -11.48 7.53 -2.17
CA VAL A 102 -11.99 6.28 -2.70
C VAL A 102 -10.89 5.23 -2.83
N LEU A 103 -11.18 4.00 -2.44
CA LEU A 103 -10.38 2.80 -2.68
C LEU A 103 -10.63 2.33 -4.12
N VAL A 104 -9.58 2.23 -4.94
CA VAL A 104 -9.72 1.81 -6.36
C VAL A 104 -9.23 0.40 -6.63
N ALA A 105 -8.36 -0.13 -5.78
CA ALA A 105 -7.88 -1.51 -5.82
C ALA A 105 -7.36 -1.90 -4.43
N CYS A 106 -7.43 -3.18 -4.07
CA CYS A 106 -6.89 -3.69 -2.82
C CYS A 106 -6.11 -4.98 -3.07
N TYR A 107 -4.80 -4.91 -2.96
CA TYR A 107 -3.89 -6.03 -3.28
C TYR A 107 -3.80 -7.05 -2.15
N LEU A 108 -4.15 -6.64 -0.93
CA LEU A 108 -4.18 -7.49 0.23
C LEU A 108 -5.40 -7.12 1.10
N ASN A 109 -6.37 -8.03 1.16
CA ASN A 109 -7.65 -7.86 1.84
C ASN A 109 -7.72 -8.60 3.18
N SER A 110 -6.60 -8.84 3.82
CA SER A 110 -6.55 -9.43 5.16
C SER A 110 -5.42 -8.80 5.97
N LEU A 111 -5.52 -8.86 7.29
CA LEU A 111 -4.58 -8.24 8.21
C LEU A 111 -3.80 -9.34 8.97
N PRO A 112 -2.59 -9.69 8.51
CA PRO A 112 -1.82 -10.79 9.10
C PRO A 112 -1.00 -10.29 10.30
N TYR A 113 -1.66 -9.90 11.38
CA TYR A 113 -1.00 -9.36 12.57
C TYR A 113 -1.07 -10.32 13.76
N GLU A 114 -0.03 -10.33 14.56
CA GLU A 114 0.08 -11.03 15.83
C GLU A 114 0.31 -10.01 16.95
N LEU A 115 -0.30 -10.22 18.12
CA LEU A 115 -0.02 -9.43 19.31
C LEU A 115 1.19 -10.01 20.02
N ILE A 116 2.33 -9.39 19.80
CA ILE A 116 3.56 -9.71 20.52
C ILE A 116 3.55 -8.97 21.85
N VAL A 117 3.87 -9.67 22.92
CA VAL A 117 3.96 -9.13 24.28
C VAL A 117 5.25 -9.55 24.95
N GLN A 118 5.65 -8.82 26.00
CA GLN A 118 6.77 -9.21 26.86
C GLN A 118 6.52 -10.59 27.46
N GLU A 119 7.57 -11.38 27.66
CA GLU A 119 7.48 -12.77 28.15
C GLU A 119 6.78 -12.90 29.49
N SER A 120 6.83 -11.86 30.32
CA SER A 120 6.12 -11.78 31.60
C SER A 120 4.60 -11.80 31.47
N ILE A 121 4.06 -11.44 30.30
CA ILE A 121 2.62 -11.41 30.00
C ILE A 121 2.23 -12.79 29.45
N LYS A 122 1.54 -13.60 30.25
CA LYS A 122 1.20 -14.98 29.92
C LYS A 122 -0.27 -15.17 29.56
N SER A 123 -1.10 -14.20 29.92
CA SER A 123 -2.54 -14.25 29.76
C SER A 123 -3.13 -12.87 29.42
N ALA A 124 -4.40 -12.82 29.05
CA ALA A 124 -5.14 -11.58 28.87
C ALA A 124 -5.16 -10.73 30.15
N GLU A 125 -5.24 -11.37 31.33
CA GLU A 125 -5.27 -10.70 32.61
C GLU A 125 -3.99 -9.90 32.88
N ASP A 126 -2.83 -10.46 32.52
CA ASP A 126 -1.53 -9.79 32.69
C ASP A 126 -1.36 -8.56 31.78
N LEU A 127 -2.18 -8.46 30.72
CA LEU A 127 -2.16 -7.33 29.79
C LEU A 127 -2.98 -6.13 30.31
N LYS A 128 -3.86 -6.32 31.32
CA LYS A 128 -4.62 -5.22 31.92
C LYS A 128 -3.70 -4.18 32.54
N GLY A 129 -4.02 -2.91 32.29
CA GLY A 129 -3.24 -1.75 32.74
C GLY A 129 -1.91 -1.56 31.98
N LYS A 130 -1.57 -2.44 31.02
CA LYS A 130 -0.36 -2.31 30.22
C LYS A 130 -0.62 -1.52 28.94
N SER A 131 0.49 -1.11 28.27
CA SER A 131 0.43 -0.35 27.03
C SER A 131 0.76 -1.23 25.81
N VAL A 132 -0.03 -1.07 24.76
CA VAL A 132 0.18 -1.66 23.43
C VAL A 132 0.48 -0.56 22.42
N GLY A 133 1.63 -0.67 21.75
CA GLY A 133 2.13 0.33 20.81
C GLY A 133 1.51 0.17 19.41
N ILE A 134 1.09 1.29 18.85
CA ILE A 134 0.59 1.39 17.47
C ILE A 134 1.34 2.47 16.68
N SER A 135 1.17 2.54 15.35
CA SER A 135 1.76 3.64 14.59
C SER A 135 1.02 4.95 14.85
N ARG A 136 -0.26 5.00 14.54
CA ARG A 136 -1.16 6.14 14.77
C ARG A 136 -2.59 5.64 14.95
N ILE A 137 -3.41 6.39 15.64
CA ILE A 137 -4.86 6.10 15.74
C ILE A 137 -5.47 6.09 14.33
N GLY A 138 -6.33 5.10 14.04
CA GLY A 138 -6.95 4.88 12.73
C GLY A 138 -6.08 4.14 11.72
N SER A 139 -4.82 3.86 12.03
CA SER A 139 -3.94 3.06 11.14
C SER A 139 -4.27 1.57 11.17
N ALA A 140 -3.66 0.79 10.25
CA ALA A 140 -3.79 -0.67 10.25
C ALA A 140 -3.34 -1.31 11.58
N SER A 141 -2.27 -0.80 12.19
CA SER A 141 -1.80 -1.30 13.49
C SER A 141 -2.76 -0.96 14.65
N ASP A 142 -3.48 0.16 14.59
CA ASP A 142 -4.52 0.48 15.57
C ASP A 142 -5.70 -0.47 15.45
N VAL A 143 -6.17 -0.72 14.21
CA VAL A 143 -7.25 -1.66 13.96
C VAL A 143 -6.85 -3.07 14.42
N ALA A 144 -5.63 -3.52 14.09
CA ALA A 144 -5.11 -4.81 14.53
C ALA A 144 -5.04 -4.91 16.06
N ALA A 145 -4.44 -3.91 16.74
CA ALA A 145 -4.34 -3.91 18.19
C ALA A 145 -5.71 -4.04 18.87
N ARG A 146 -6.67 -3.22 18.43
CA ARG A 146 -8.03 -3.22 18.97
C ARG A 146 -8.74 -4.54 18.74
N ALA A 147 -8.62 -5.11 17.54
CA ALA A 147 -9.21 -6.42 17.23
C ALA A 147 -8.61 -7.53 18.07
N LEU A 148 -7.28 -7.59 18.18
CA LEU A 148 -6.57 -8.61 18.96
C LEU A 148 -6.87 -8.48 20.47
N ILE A 149 -6.90 -7.27 21.00
CA ILE A 149 -7.26 -7.00 22.41
C ILE A 149 -8.71 -7.45 22.69
N ARG A 150 -9.66 -7.11 21.80
CA ARG A 150 -11.05 -7.58 21.92
C ARG A 150 -11.15 -9.11 21.78
N GLY A 151 -10.34 -9.72 20.92
CA GLY A 151 -10.25 -11.19 20.79
C GLY A 151 -9.80 -11.88 22.07
N LEU A 152 -9.06 -11.18 22.93
CA LEU A 152 -8.68 -11.62 24.27
C LEU A 152 -9.78 -11.36 25.33
N GLY A 153 -10.93 -10.82 24.96
CA GLY A 153 -12.00 -10.42 25.88
C GLY A 153 -11.73 -9.13 26.65
N LEU A 154 -10.76 -8.31 26.19
CA LEU A 154 -10.39 -7.04 26.84
C LEU A 154 -10.92 -5.83 26.05
N GLU A 155 -11.09 -4.70 26.74
CA GLU A 155 -11.53 -3.45 26.14
C GLU A 155 -10.32 -2.52 25.89
N PRO A 156 -10.00 -2.20 24.60
CA PRO A 156 -8.99 -1.19 24.27
C PRO A 156 -9.38 0.18 24.85
N ASP A 157 -8.38 0.97 25.24
CA ASP A 157 -8.45 2.27 25.89
C ASP A 157 -8.99 2.25 27.33
N LYS A 158 -9.72 1.21 27.74
CA LYS A 158 -10.22 1.07 29.12
C LYS A 158 -9.33 0.16 29.97
N GLN A 159 -9.07 -1.06 29.46
CA GLN A 159 -8.30 -2.06 30.18
C GLN A 159 -6.86 -2.18 29.66
N VAL A 160 -6.61 -1.82 28.40
CA VAL A 160 -5.29 -1.83 27.77
C VAL A 160 -5.06 -0.47 27.11
N LEU A 161 -3.97 0.22 27.47
CA LEU A 161 -3.64 1.53 26.92
C LEU A 161 -3.13 1.40 25.48
N ILE A 162 -3.67 2.20 24.58
CA ILE A 162 -3.18 2.30 23.19
C ILE A 162 -2.22 3.48 23.08
N MET A 163 -0.96 3.20 22.72
CA MET A 163 0.10 4.20 22.66
C MET A 163 0.64 4.38 21.23
N GLN A 164 0.66 5.62 20.72
CA GLN A 164 1.25 5.94 19.43
C GLN A 164 2.77 6.03 19.55
N VAL A 165 3.51 5.13 18.89
CA VAL A 165 4.98 5.03 19.00
C VAL A 165 5.69 4.97 17.65
N GLY A 166 4.96 4.88 16.53
CA GLY A 166 5.54 4.87 15.20
C GLY A 166 5.36 3.56 14.43
N GLY A 167 6.12 3.39 13.35
CA GLY A 167 6.08 2.25 12.46
C GLY A 167 6.56 0.93 13.09
N PRO A 168 6.67 -0.15 12.32
CA PRO A 168 7.07 -1.46 12.85
C PRO A 168 8.42 -1.46 13.58
N THR A 169 9.41 -0.77 13.02
CA THR A 169 10.75 -0.66 13.60
C THR A 169 10.74 0.12 14.92
N GLU A 170 10.01 1.23 14.98
CA GLU A 170 9.89 2.05 16.19
C GLU A 170 9.10 1.32 17.28
N ARG A 171 8.08 0.53 16.91
CA ARG A 171 7.37 -0.34 17.85
C ARG A 171 8.29 -1.41 18.44
N ALA A 172 9.08 -2.09 17.60
CA ALA A 172 10.05 -3.07 18.06
C ALA A 172 11.10 -2.43 18.99
N ALA A 173 11.58 -1.22 18.69
CA ALA A 173 12.50 -0.48 19.55
C ALA A 173 11.86 -0.08 20.89
N SER A 174 10.61 0.43 20.87
CA SER A 174 9.86 0.78 22.08
C SER A 174 9.56 -0.43 22.97
N PHE A 175 9.34 -1.59 22.34
CA PHE A 175 9.16 -2.87 23.03
C PHE A 175 10.44 -3.32 23.71
N ARG A 176 11.60 -3.27 23.04
CA ARG A 176 12.91 -3.61 23.61
C ARG A 176 13.27 -2.77 24.81
N THR A 177 12.90 -1.49 24.83
CA THR A 177 13.17 -0.59 25.96
C THR A 177 12.15 -0.68 27.09
N GLY A 178 11.14 -1.56 26.98
CA GLY A 178 10.07 -1.71 27.96
C GLY A 178 9.07 -0.56 27.99
N ARG A 179 9.15 0.40 27.06
CA ARG A 179 8.22 1.52 26.96
C ARG A 179 6.80 1.07 26.65
N ILE A 180 6.65 -0.03 25.94
CA ILE A 180 5.38 -0.71 25.66
C ILE A 180 5.48 -2.17 26.07
N ALA A 181 4.38 -2.71 26.57
CA ALA A 181 4.31 -4.12 26.98
C ALA A 181 4.05 -5.08 25.81
N GLY A 182 3.54 -4.55 24.69
CA GLY A 182 3.30 -5.32 23.48
C GLY A 182 2.98 -4.43 22.29
N PHE A 183 2.86 -5.04 21.13
CA PHE A 183 2.46 -4.36 19.91
C PHE A 183 1.92 -5.35 18.86
N PRO A 184 1.01 -4.92 17.97
CA PRO A 184 0.62 -5.72 16.82
C PRO A 184 1.77 -5.74 15.81
N ALA A 185 2.30 -6.92 15.55
CA ALA A 185 3.42 -7.15 14.65
C ALA A 185 2.94 -7.71 13.32
N PRO A 186 3.25 -7.08 12.19
CA PRO A 186 3.12 -7.70 10.89
C PRO A 186 4.20 -8.79 10.70
N PRO A 187 4.06 -9.69 9.70
CA PRO A 187 4.99 -10.77 9.45
C PRO A 187 6.44 -10.32 9.34
N GLY A 188 7.33 -11.08 9.93
CA GLY A 188 8.76 -10.82 9.98
C GLY A 188 9.22 -9.89 11.11
N VAL A 189 8.36 -8.98 11.57
CA VAL A 189 8.76 -7.95 12.57
C VAL A 189 9.19 -8.55 13.90
N ILE A 190 8.77 -9.77 14.23
CA ILE A 190 9.27 -10.52 15.41
C ILE A 190 10.80 -10.64 15.42
N HIS A 191 11.43 -10.78 14.25
CA HIS A 191 12.88 -10.90 14.13
C HIS A 191 13.63 -9.59 14.45
N LEU A 192 12.92 -8.46 14.57
CA LEU A 192 13.47 -7.17 14.96
C LEU A 192 13.54 -6.96 16.49
N THR A 193 13.05 -7.91 17.27
CA THR A 193 13.14 -7.86 18.73
C THR A 193 14.56 -8.04 19.24
N GLN A 194 15.51 -8.48 18.37
CA GLN A 194 16.94 -8.63 18.67
C GLN A 194 17.23 -9.54 19.88
N GLY A 195 16.56 -10.69 19.94
CA GLY A 195 16.77 -11.68 21.00
C GLY A 195 16.08 -11.34 22.33
N MET A 196 15.33 -10.25 22.41
CA MET A 196 14.47 -10.00 23.58
C MET A 196 13.39 -11.08 23.67
N PRO A 197 13.21 -11.73 24.81
CA PRO A 197 12.16 -12.71 25.00
C PRO A 197 10.77 -12.10 24.79
N PHE A 198 9.95 -12.77 24.01
CA PHE A 198 8.56 -12.35 23.75
C PHE A 198 7.64 -13.56 23.70
N LYS A 199 6.34 -13.28 23.76
CA LYS A 199 5.28 -14.25 23.53
C LYS A 199 4.30 -13.68 22.48
N ILE A 200 3.81 -14.54 21.59
CA ILE A 200 2.65 -14.23 20.78
C ILE A 200 1.43 -14.59 21.63
N LEU A 201 0.64 -13.61 22.01
CA LEU A 201 -0.52 -13.80 22.87
C LEU A 201 -1.76 -14.22 22.08
N ILE A 202 -1.94 -13.65 20.90
CA ILE A 202 -3.01 -13.96 19.93
C ILE A 202 -2.62 -13.42 18.55
N GLY A 203 -3.05 -14.09 17.49
CA GLY A 203 -2.92 -13.63 16.11
C GLY A 203 -4.27 -13.49 15.42
N THR A 204 -4.30 -12.74 14.31
CA THR A 204 -5.52 -12.64 13.49
C THR A 204 -5.89 -13.99 12.84
N ALA A 205 -4.95 -14.94 12.76
CA ALA A 205 -5.20 -16.31 12.32
C ALA A 205 -6.02 -17.12 13.35
N ASP A 206 -6.04 -16.72 14.63
CA ASP A 206 -6.77 -17.39 15.69
C ASP A 206 -8.28 -17.06 15.68
N PHE A 207 -8.70 -16.10 14.88
CA PHE A 207 -10.12 -15.85 14.64
C PHE A 207 -10.70 -16.96 13.76
N ASN A 208 -11.87 -17.48 14.12
CA ASN A 208 -12.56 -18.58 13.41
C ASN A 208 -12.94 -18.29 11.95
N LYS A 209 -12.70 -17.08 11.48
CA LYS A 209 -12.94 -16.63 10.10
C LYS A 209 -11.74 -15.77 9.64
N ARG A 210 -11.51 -15.76 8.33
CA ARG A 210 -10.56 -14.81 7.72
C ARG A 210 -10.86 -13.40 8.26
N PHE A 211 -9.82 -12.71 8.75
CA PHE A 211 -9.94 -11.33 9.19
C PHE A 211 -9.95 -10.42 7.96
N ASP A 212 -11.14 -10.27 7.36
CA ASP A 212 -11.31 -9.42 6.19
C ASP A 212 -11.06 -7.95 6.55
N PHE A 213 -10.04 -7.41 5.92
CA PHE A 213 -9.62 -6.03 6.14
C PHE A 213 -8.95 -5.49 4.87
N PRO A 214 -9.45 -4.42 4.24
CA PRO A 214 -8.78 -3.75 3.13
C PRO A 214 -7.47 -3.14 3.64
N TYR A 215 -6.37 -3.87 3.48
CA TYR A 215 -5.10 -3.53 4.12
C TYR A 215 -4.17 -2.75 3.21
N ILE A 216 -3.78 -3.34 2.08
CA ILE A 216 -2.88 -2.71 1.12
C ILE A 216 -3.70 -2.32 -0.10
N CYS A 217 -4.15 -1.08 -0.11
CA CYS A 217 -5.06 -0.60 -1.14
C CYS A 217 -4.52 0.65 -1.83
N ALA A 218 -4.73 0.75 -3.13
CA ALA A 218 -4.57 1.99 -3.86
C ALA A 218 -5.78 2.89 -3.60
N THR A 219 -5.51 4.06 -3.07
CA THR A 219 -6.51 5.07 -2.71
C THR A 219 -6.20 6.37 -3.44
N THR A 220 -7.24 7.07 -3.86
CA THR A 220 -7.14 8.40 -4.48
C THR A 220 -8.33 9.25 -4.08
N THR A 221 -8.40 10.51 -4.53
CA THR A 221 -9.64 11.30 -4.42
C THR A 221 -10.58 10.97 -5.57
N ARG A 222 -11.91 11.02 -5.36
CA ARG A 222 -12.89 10.85 -6.44
C ARG A 222 -12.70 11.89 -7.53
N SER A 223 -12.37 13.11 -7.15
CA SER A 223 -12.08 14.19 -8.07
C SER A 223 -10.84 13.91 -8.94
N TYR A 224 -9.79 13.30 -8.38
CA TYR A 224 -8.63 12.87 -9.17
C TYR A 224 -8.96 11.70 -10.07
N LEU A 225 -9.66 10.68 -9.57
CA LEU A 225 -10.12 9.53 -10.35
C LEU A 225 -10.93 9.98 -11.57
N SER A 226 -11.89 10.89 -11.37
CA SER A 226 -12.73 11.41 -12.46
C SER A 226 -11.91 12.13 -13.55
N ARG A 227 -10.93 12.96 -13.14
CA ARG A 227 -10.13 13.75 -14.12
C ARG A 227 -8.97 12.97 -14.74
N ARG A 228 -8.48 11.94 -14.06
CA ARG A 228 -7.24 11.22 -14.42
C ARG A 228 -7.41 9.70 -14.36
N ARG A 229 -8.56 9.20 -14.83
CA ARG A 229 -8.91 7.78 -14.76
C ARG A 229 -7.85 6.89 -15.42
N GLU A 230 -7.30 7.31 -16.58
CA GLU A 230 -6.26 6.54 -17.26
C GLU A 230 -4.95 6.49 -16.47
N THR A 231 -4.56 7.57 -15.78
CA THR A 231 -3.40 7.56 -14.89
C THR A 231 -3.59 6.58 -13.73
N VAL A 232 -4.77 6.60 -13.10
CA VAL A 232 -5.12 5.66 -12.03
C VAL A 232 -5.09 4.22 -12.54
N LYS A 233 -5.65 3.96 -13.73
CA LYS A 233 -5.62 2.64 -14.38
C LYS A 233 -4.20 2.15 -14.62
N LYS A 234 -3.30 2.99 -15.15
CA LYS A 234 -1.89 2.67 -15.36
C LYS A 234 -1.16 2.33 -14.05
N VAL A 235 -1.48 3.01 -12.95
CA VAL A 235 -0.92 2.68 -11.62
C VAL A 235 -1.43 1.31 -11.17
N VAL A 236 -2.71 1.01 -11.32
CA VAL A 236 -3.29 -0.30 -10.97
C VAL A 236 -2.69 -1.42 -11.82
N MET A 237 -2.49 -1.20 -13.13
CA MET A 237 -1.79 -2.14 -14.02
C MET A 237 -0.37 -2.43 -13.54
N ALA A 238 0.41 -1.40 -13.23
CA ALA A 238 1.77 -1.55 -12.70
C ALA A 238 1.81 -2.33 -11.38
N HIS A 239 0.82 -2.15 -10.53
CA HIS A 239 0.72 -2.90 -9.27
C HIS A 239 0.30 -4.37 -9.48
N ILE A 240 -0.55 -4.68 -10.45
CA ILE A 240 -0.90 -6.06 -10.82
C ILE A 240 0.35 -6.79 -11.32
N GLU A 241 1.16 -6.15 -12.20
CA GLU A 241 2.43 -6.70 -12.67
C GLU A 241 3.44 -6.88 -11.52
N ALA A 242 3.51 -5.90 -10.60
CA ALA A 242 4.35 -5.99 -9.41
C ALA A 242 3.92 -7.11 -8.46
N THR A 243 2.62 -7.35 -8.31
CA THR A 243 2.08 -8.44 -7.51
C THR A 243 2.45 -9.80 -8.10
N HIS A 244 2.31 -9.95 -9.44
CA HIS A 244 2.73 -11.17 -10.12
C HIS A 244 4.25 -11.40 -9.98
N PHE A 245 5.07 -10.39 -10.25
CA PHE A 245 6.53 -10.44 -10.04
C PHE A 245 6.86 -10.86 -8.62
N PHE A 246 6.25 -10.22 -7.63
CA PHE A 246 6.49 -10.52 -6.23
C PHE A 246 6.19 -11.99 -5.90
N LYS A 247 5.09 -12.53 -6.41
CA LYS A 247 4.69 -13.94 -6.16
C LYS A 247 5.57 -14.96 -6.86
N THR A 248 6.20 -14.61 -7.98
CA THR A 248 6.96 -15.55 -8.84
C THR A 248 8.47 -15.40 -8.74
N ARG A 249 8.97 -14.27 -8.21
CA ARG A 249 10.39 -13.94 -8.13
C ARG A 249 10.83 -13.72 -6.67
N LYS A 250 10.86 -14.83 -5.91
CA LYS A 250 11.11 -14.81 -4.46
C LYS A 250 12.40 -14.08 -4.08
N GLU A 251 13.53 -14.50 -4.64
CA GLU A 251 14.84 -13.96 -4.22
C GLU A 251 15.02 -12.49 -4.62
N GLU A 252 14.52 -12.11 -5.80
CA GLU A 252 14.54 -10.71 -6.22
C GLU A 252 13.62 -9.85 -5.35
N SER A 253 12.47 -10.38 -4.98
CA SER A 253 11.51 -9.69 -4.11
C SER A 253 12.08 -9.49 -2.68
N LYS A 254 12.76 -10.50 -2.12
CA LYS A 254 13.48 -10.39 -0.84
C LYS A 254 14.58 -9.33 -0.90
N LYS A 255 15.38 -9.30 -1.99
CA LYS A 255 16.38 -8.24 -2.20
C LYS A 255 15.76 -6.85 -2.25
N ILE A 256 14.59 -6.72 -2.89
CA ILE A 256 13.88 -5.44 -2.94
C ILE A 256 13.36 -5.05 -1.56
N ILE A 257 12.76 -6.00 -0.80
CA ILE A 257 12.35 -5.74 0.59
C ILE A 257 13.54 -5.26 1.41
N SER A 258 14.67 -5.98 1.35
CA SER A 258 15.90 -5.63 2.08
C SER A 258 16.41 -4.23 1.71
N LYS A 259 16.44 -3.88 0.42
CA LYS A 259 16.87 -2.57 -0.06
C LYS A 259 16.04 -1.43 0.52
N TYR A 260 14.72 -1.57 0.51
CA TYR A 260 13.81 -0.51 0.97
C TYR A 260 13.69 -0.46 2.50
N SER A 261 13.62 -1.59 3.17
CA SER A 261 13.53 -1.67 4.63
C SER A 261 14.87 -1.42 5.33
N ARG A 262 15.99 -1.59 4.61
CA ARG A 262 17.37 -1.61 5.16
C ARG A 262 17.59 -2.74 6.18
N ILE A 263 16.79 -3.80 6.12
CA ILE A 263 16.90 -4.98 6.96
C ILE A 263 17.52 -6.10 6.13
N THR A 264 18.58 -6.71 6.68
CA THR A 264 19.33 -7.82 6.06
C THR A 264 19.13 -9.15 6.78
N ASN A 265 18.35 -9.17 7.86
CA ASN A 265 18.05 -10.41 8.60
C ASN A 265 17.23 -11.34 7.70
N GLU A 266 17.80 -12.52 7.40
CA GLU A 266 17.20 -13.47 6.45
C GLU A 266 15.87 -14.03 6.95
N ALA A 267 15.72 -14.32 8.24
CA ALA A 267 14.46 -14.81 8.80
C ALA A 267 13.36 -13.76 8.69
N TYR A 268 13.68 -12.47 8.90
CA TYR A 268 12.76 -11.37 8.65
C TYR A 268 12.32 -11.35 7.18
N LEU A 269 13.28 -11.42 6.25
CA LEU A 269 12.99 -11.34 4.82
C LEU A 269 12.15 -12.52 4.35
N GLU A 270 12.43 -13.71 4.85
CA GLU A 270 11.69 -14.94 4.52
C GLU A 270 10.23 -14.84 4.98
N ASP A 271 10.00 -14.47 6.24
CA ASP A 271 8.65 -14.37 6.80
C ASP A 271 7.87 -13.23 6.14
N ALA A 272 8.48 -12.06 5.97
CA ALA A 272 7.85 -10.91 5.34
C ALA A 272 7.44 -11.20 3.89
N TYR A 273 8.31 -11.91 3.14
CA TYR A 273 8.00 -12.34 1.78
C TYR A 273 6.90 -13.40 1.75
N SER A 274 7.09 -14.50 2.49
CA SER A 274 6.22 -15.68 2.41
C SER A 274 4.79 -15.35 2.80
N ALA A 275 4.60 -14.56 3.86
CA ALA A 275 3.28 -14.13 4.29
C ALA A 275 2.61 -13.21 3.23
N ALA A 276 3.34 -12.23 2.71
CA ALA A 276 2.80 -11.31 1.71
C ALA A 276 2.47 -12.04 0.39
N ALA A 277 3.36 -12.91 -0.09
CA ALA A 277 3.16 -13.68 -1.32
C ALA A 277 1.93 -14.58 -1.27
N LYS A 278 1.66 -15.18 -0.08
CA LYS A 278 0.46 -15.99 0.16
C LYS A 278 -0.83 -15.15 0.16
N LEU A 279 -0.77 -13.93 0.68
CA LEU A 279 -1.93 -13.11 0.95
C LEU A 279 -2.29 -12.15 -0.18
N TYR A 280 -1.37 -11.81 -1.06
CA TYR A 280 -1.67 -10.95 -2.20
C TYR A 280 -2.71 -11.58 -3.12
N ASP A 281 -3.79 -10.85 -3.34
CA ASP A 281 -4.88 -11.26 -4.23
C ASP A 281 -4.45 -11.13 -5.70
N ARG A 282 -4.83 -12.12 -6.53
CA ARG A 282 -4.56 -12.09 -7.98
C ARG A 282 -5.38 -10.99 -8.67
N VAL A 283 -6.66 -10.91 -8.33
CA VAL A 283 -7.58 -9.85 -8.78
C VAL A 283 -7.79 -8.92 -7.60
N PRO A 284 -7.24 -7.70 -7.61
CA PRO A 284 -7.21 -6.83 -6.44
C PRO A 284 -8.54 -6.07 -6.21
N LEU A 285 -9.65 -6.81 -6.14
CA LEU A 285 -10.96 -6.24 -5.77
C LEU A 285 -10.97 -5.86 -4.29
N VAL A 286 -11.76 -4.84 -3.96
CA VAL A 286 -11.98 -4.43 -2.57
C VAL A 286 -13.08 -5.30 -1.97
N THR A 287 -12.81 -6.02 -0.87
CA THR A 287 -13.80 -6.91 -0.26
C THR A 287 -14.89 -6.12 0.47
N ARG A 288 -16.15 -6.40 0.13
CA ARG A 288 -17.32 -5.75 0.76
C ARG A 288 -17.34 -6.00 2.26
N ALA A 289 -17.18 -7.24 2.69
CA ALA A 289 -17.20 -7.62 4.11
C ALA A 289 -16.16 -6.83 4.93
N GLY A 290 -14.92 -6.71 4.42
CA GLY A 290 -13.87 -5.93 5.08
C GLY A 290 -14.18 -4.46 5.18
N VAL A 291 -14.75 -3.85 4.13
CA VAL A 291 -15.15 -2.43 4.13
C VAL A 291 -16.30 -2.18 5.10
N GLU A 292 -17.33 -3.04 5.11
CA GLU A 292 -18.49 -2.87 5.99
C GLU A 292 -18.10 -2.91 7.49
N ILE A 293 -17.11 -3.74 7.86
CA ILE A 293 -16.54 -3.73 9.20
C ILE A 293 -15.92 -2.36 9.52
N GLN A 294 -15.15 -1.79 8.57
CA GLN A 294 -14.49 -0.50 8.77
C GLN A 294 -15.50 0.68 8.81
N ILE A 295 -16.54 0.60 8.01
CA ILE A 295 -17.66 1.56 8.05
C ILE A 295 -18.32 1.54 9.44
N LYS A 296 -18.67 0.36 9.94
CA LYS A 296 -19.28 0.21 11.26
C LYS A 296 -18.41 0.81 12.37
N GLU A 297 -17.11 0.55 12.35
CA GLU A 297 -16.17 1.11 13.31
C GLU A 297 -16.05 2.64 13.20
N ALA A 298 -15.98 3.19 11.99
CA ALA A 298 -15.85 4.63 11.77
C ALA A 298 -17.12 5.40 12.17
N VAL A 299 -18.28 4.91 11.75
CA VAL A 299 -19.60 5.47 12.08
C VAL A 299 -19.86 5.40 13.59
N GLY A 300 -19.50 4.28 14.24
CA GLY A 300 -19.64 4.12 15.69
C GLY A 300 -18.86 5.15 16.51
N ARG A 301 -17.79 5.72 15.94
CA ARG A 301 -16.99 6.79 16.57
C ARG A 301 -17.55 8.20 16.33
N LYS A 302 -18.48 8.38 15.39
CA LYS A 302 -19.06 9.67 15.01
C LYS A 302 -20.59 9.56 14.95
N PRO A 303 -21.31 9.78 16.04
CA PRO A 303 -22.77 9.70 16.06
C PRO A 303 -23.42 10.56 14.97
N GLY A 304 -24.40 9.98 14.28
CA GLY A 304 -25.13 10.62 13.17
C GLY A 304 -24.43 10.53 11.82
N ALA A 305 -23.20 10.01 11.71
CA ALA A 305 -22.57 9.76 10.43
C ALA A 305 -23.24 8.57 9.72
N GLN A 306 -23.35 8.68 8.40
CA GLN A 306 -23.78 7.61 7.52
C GLN A 306 -22.71 7.39 6.46
N LEU A 307 -22.39 6.15 6.19
CA LEU A 307 -21.39 5.78 5.18
C LEU A 307 -21.80 4.43 4.57
N ARG A 308 -21.75 4.32 3.26
CA ARG A 308 -22.05 3.12 2.50
C ARG A 308 -20.79 2.60 1.82
N PHE A 309 -20.82 1.37 1.35
CA PHE A 309 -19.71 0.77 0.60
C PHE A 309 -19.34 1.64 -0.63
N GLU A 310 -20.33 2.09 -1.38
CA GLU A 310 -20.16 2.88 -2.60
C GLU A 310 -19.56 4.28 -2.33
N ASP A 311 -19.69 4.77 -1.11
CA ASP A 311 -19.05 6.02 -0.68
C ASP A 311 -17.54 5.85 -0.44
N MET A 312 -17.05 4.62 -0.33
CA MET A 312 -15.63 4.30 -0.07
C MET A 312 -14.93 3.60 -1.23
N VAL A 313 -15.66 2.96 -2.15
CA VAL A 313 -15.07 2.04 -3.14
C VAL A 313 -15.51 2.41 -4.56
N ASP A 314 -14.54 2.42 -5.46
CA ASP A 314 -14.75 2.39 -6.91
C ASP A 314 -13.70 1.44 -7.53
N ASP A 315 -14.03 0.17 -7.57
CA ASP A 315 -13.19 -0.88 -8.15
C ASP A 315 -13.46 -1.13 -9.65
N SER A 316 -14.11 -0.18 -10.32
CA SER A 316 -14.49 -0.26 -11.74
C SER A 316 -13.27 -0.50 -12.66
N ILE A 317 -12.11 0.06 -12.32
CA ILE A 317 -10.85 -0.15 -13.06
C ILE A 317 -10.39 -1.60 -12.93
N VAL A 318 -10.44 -2.19 -11.75
CA VAL A 318 -10.05 -3.60 -11.53
C VAL A 318 -10.97 -4.51 -12.33
N ARG A 319 -12.28 -4.29 -12.29
CA ARG A 319 -13.27 -5.06 -13.06
C ARG A 319 -13.07 -4.93 -14.58
N GLU A 320 -12.71 -3.75 -15.05
CA GLU A 320 -12.37 -3.50 -16.45
C GLU A 320 -11.12 -4.29 -16.87
N LEU A 321 -10.05 -4.24 -16.06
CA LEU A 321 -8.80 -4.96 -16.32
C LEU A 321 -8.98 -6.48 -16.27
N ASP A 322 -9.81 -6.98 -15.37
CA ASP A 322 -10.15 -8.39 -15.28
C ASP A 322 -10.94 -8.84 -16.52
N LYS A 323 -12.03 -8.14 -16.84
CA LYS A 323 -12.89 -8.41 -18.00
C LYS A 323 -12.14 -8.33 -19.35
N SER A 324 -11.15 -7.45 -19.46
CA SER A 324 -10.33 -7.31 -20.68
C SER A 324 -9.30 -8.43 -20.87
N GLY A 325 -9.15 -9.33 -19.89
CA GLY A 325 -8.12 -10.38 -19.89
C GLY A 325 -6.71 -9.87 -19.57
N PHE A 326 -6.55 -8.59 -19.17
CA PHE A 326 -5.22 -8.05 -18.81
C PHE A 326 -4.60 -8.83 -17.66
N ILE A 327 -5.38 -9.11 -16.61
CA ILE A 327 -4.89 -9.83 -15.43
C ILE A 327 -4.45 -11.25 -15.82
N ASP A 328 -5.25 -11.97 -16.59
CA ASP A 328 -4.91 -13.31 -17.09
C ASP A 328 -3.61 -13.29 -17.89
N LYS A 329 -3.46 -12.33 -18.80
CA LYS A 329 -2.24 -12.17 -19.60
C LYS A 329 -1.00 -11.93 -18.73
N VAL A 330 -1.08 -11.16 -17.67
CA VAL A 330 0.04 -10.92 -16.72
C VAL A 330 0.42 -12.23 -16.02
N TYR A 331 -0.53 -13.05 -15.63
CA TYR A 331 -0.29 -14.28 -14.86
C TYR A 331 0.04 -15.52 -15.74
N THR A 332 0.00 -15.39 -17.06
CA THR A 332 0.42 -16.44 -18.00
C THR A 332 1.80 -16.21 -18.60
N GLN A 333 2.46 -15.09 -18.28
CA GLN A 333 3.85 -14.77 -18.64
C GLN A 333 4.83 -15.31 -17.59
#